data_f5bde357138b70b8c1ca46a3671bd7e5
#
_entry.id   f5bde357138b70b8c1ca46a3671bd7e5
#
_cell.length_a   1.000
_cell.length_b   1.000
_cell.length_c   1.000
_cell.angle_alpha   90.00
_cell.angle_beta   90.00
_cell.angle_gamma   90.00
#
_symmetry.space_group_name_H-M   'P 1'
#
loop_
_entity.id
_entity.type
_entity.pdbx_description
1 polymer ?
#
loop_
_entity_poly.entity_id
_entity_poly.type
_entity_poly.pdbx_seq_one_letter_code
_entity_poly.pdbx_strand_id
1 'polypeptide(L)'
;TFIFVASIVSAFGWQYGFIGAAVVGIAGVVLLLTFFHDTPASKGVTLPGVKVEKKKQDAASYNKAQSAVLKNPLIWILALSSAFMYISRYAVNSWGIFYLENEKGYTTIDASFIISINSILGIVGTVTSGLLSDKVFKGNRYLPAVIFGLLNALALCLFLLVPGHHTWVDITAMVLFGLSIGVLLCFLGGLMAVDIAPKNASGAALGVVG
;
A
#
# COMPACT_ATOMS: atom_id res chain seq x y z
N THR A 1 1.34 -2.58 14.29
CA THR A 1 2.18 -1.38 14.56
C THR A 1 1.53 -0.49 15.61
N PHE A 2 0.26 -0.07 15.44
CA PHE A 2 -0.42 0.83 16.37
C PHE A 2 -0.50 0.28 17.81
N ILE A 3 -0.93 -0.96 18.00
CA ILE A 3 -1.00 -1.60 19.34
C ILE A 3 0.38 -1.62 20.01
N PHE A 4 1.43 -2.03 19.28
CA PHE A 4 2.78 -2.11 19.79
C PHE A 4 3.29 -0.74 20.25
N VAL A 5 3.10 0.30 19.44
CA VAL A 5 3.48 1.67 19.79
C VAL A 5 2.65 2.19 20.95
N ALA A 6 1.32 1.97 20.95
CA ALA A 6 0.44 2.39 22.04
C ALA A 6 0.84 1.75 23.37
N SER A 7 1.18 0.44 23.38
CA SER A 7 1.64 -0.26 24.58
C SER A 7 2.97 0.27 25.11
N ILE A 8 3.92 0.60 24.22
CA ILE A 8 5.21 1.19 24.63
C ILE A 8 4.98 2.61 25.20
N VAL A 9 4.19 3.41 24.51
CA VAL A 9 3.91 4.79 24.94
C VAL A 9 3.19 4.82 26.27
N SER A 10 2.24 3.92 26.52
CA SER A 10 1.51 3.83 27.80
C SER A 10 2.40 3.36 28.95
N ALA A 11 3.37 2.48 28.70
CA ALA A 11 4.24 1.93 29.73
C ALA A 11 5.47 2.81 30.04
N PHE A 12 6.08 3.44 29.03
CA PHE A 12 7.38 4.10 29.13
C PHE A 12 7.37 5.58 28.72
N GLY A 13 6.26 6.07 28.16
CA GLY A 13 6.13 7.45 27.67
C GLY A 13 6.39 7.58 26.18
N TRP A 14 5.96 8.72 25.61
CA TRP A 14 5.94 8.97 24.17
C TRP A 14 7.32 8.91 23.49
N GLN A 15 8.38 9.26 24.22
CA GLN A 15 9.76 9.23 23.71
C GLN A 15 10.20 7.83 23.27
N TYR A 16 9.80 6.80 24.03
CA TYR A 16 10.15 5.40 23.71
C TYR A 16 9.42 4.85 22.48
N GLY A 17 8.29 5.44 22.11
CA GLY A 17 7.63 5.14 20.84
C GLY A 17 8.51 5.48 19.62
N PHE A 18 9.19 6.64 19.65
CA PHE A 18 10.13 7.06 18.59
C PHE A 18 11.43 6.24 18.63
N ILE A 19 11.98 5.98 19.82
CA ILE A 19 13.18 5.16 19.97
C ILE A 19 12.94 3.75 19.43
N GLY A 20 11.80 3.13 19.78
CA GLY A 20 11.43 1.81 19.27
C GLY A 20 11.35 1.75 17.75
N ALA A 21 10.72 2.76 17.13
CA ALA A 21 10.67 2.86 15.67
C ALA A 21 12.06 3.02 15.04
N ALA A 22 12.94 3.84 15.65
CA ALA A 22 14.31 4.04 15.20
C ALA A 22 15.13 2.75 15.27
N VAL A 23 15.03 1.97 16.36
CA VAL A 23 15.73 0.69 16.51
C VAL A 23 15.30 -0.32 15.44
N VAL A 24 13.99 -0.44 15.18
CA VAL A 24 13.47 -1.31 14.11
C VAL A 24 13.96 -0.85 12.74
N GLY A 25 14.00 0.47 12.49
CA GLY A 25 14.53 1.04 11.26
C GLY A 25 16.01 0.70 11.05
N ILE A 26 16.84 0.87 12.08
CA ILE A 26 18.27 0.53 12.03
C ILE A 26 18.46 -0.97 11.77
N ALA A 27 17.70 -1.82 12.46
CA ALA A 27 17.74 -3.28 12.22
C ALA A 27 17.39 -3.62 10.76
N GLY A 28 16.38 -2.95 10.20
CA GLY A 28 16.03 -3.08 8.77
C GLY A 28 17.17 -2.69 7.84
N VAL A 29 17.85 -1.57 8.10
CA VAL A 29 19.02 -1.13 7.32
C VAL A 29 20.16 -2.15 7.41
N VAL A 30 20.46 -2.67 8.60
CA VAL A 30 21.49 -3.70 8.79
C VAL A 30 21.16 -4.96 7.99
N LEU A 31 19.90 -5.42 8.02
CA LEU A 31 19.45 -6.57 7.23
C LEU A 31 19.61 -6.31 5.72
N LEU A 32 19.25 -5.13 5.24
CA LEU A 32 19.42 -4.77 3.84
C LEU A 32 20.89 -4.78 3.43
N LEU A 33 21.76 -4.17 4.21
CA LEU A 33 23.19 -4.12 3.90
C LEU A 33 23.86 -5.49 3.93
N THR A 34 23.38 -6.41 4.76
CA THR A 34 23.99 -7.76 4.88
C THR A 34 23.47 -8.75 3.86
N PHE A 35 22.18 -8.68 3.51
CA PHE A 35 21.52 -9.71 2.69
C PHE A 35 21.13 -9.24 1.29
N PHE A 36 20.97 -7.92 1.07
CA PHE A 36 20.51 -7.41 -0.21
C PHE A 36 21.67 -7.20 -1.18
N HIS A 37 21.49 -7.63 -2.43
CA HIS A 37 22.46 -7.46 -3.52
C HIS A 37 21.75 -6.88 -4.73
N ASP A 38 22.38 -5.92 -5.40
CA ASP A 38 21.77 -5.17 -6.51
C ASP A 38 21.34 -6.04 -7.70
N THR A 39 22.09 -7.10 -7.99
CA THR A 39 21.79 -7.96 -9.14
C THR A 39 22.13 -9.42 -8.84
N PRO A 40 21.43 -10.39 -9.44
CA PRO A 40 21.79 -11.81 -9.35
C PRO A 40 23.22 -12.09 -9.79
N ALA A 41 23.71 -11.32 -10.76
CA ALA A 41 25.08 -11.43 -11.28
C ALA A 41 26.16 -11.05 -10.23
N SER A 42 25.84 -10.19 -9.26
CA SER A 42 26.77 -9.84 -8.17
C SER A 42 27.03 -10.99 -7.21
N LYS A 43 26.15 -12.00 -7.20
CA LYS A 43 26.31 -13.29 -6.48
C LYS A 43 26.78 -14.43 -7.38
N GLY A 44 27.18 -14.15 -8.63
CA GLY A 44 27.60 -15.21 -9.56
C GLY A 44 26.45 -16.08 -10.10
N VAL A 45 25.19 -15.68 -9.86
CA VAL A 45 24.04 -16.40 -10.37
C VAL A 45 23.71 -15.91 -11.79
N THR A 46 23.98 -16.75 -12.78
CA THR A 46 23.59 -16.50 -14.18
C THR A 46 22.18 -17.08 -14.41
N LEU A 47 21.21 -16.24 -14.72
CA LEU A 47 19.87 -16.68 -15.08
C LEU A 47 19.89 -17.23 -16.52
N PRO A 48 19.51 -18.51 -16.75
CA PRO A 48 19.45 -19.06 -18.10
C PRO A 48 18.42 -18.30 -18.92
N GLY A 49 18.85 -17.80 -20.09
CA GLY A 49 17.98 -17.07 -21.03
C GLY A 49 17.90 -15.56 -20.86
N VAL A 50 18.44 -14.99 -19.79
CA VAL A 50 18.55 -13.52 -19.65
C VAL A 50 19.92 -13.09 -20.13
N LYS A 51 20.02 -12.71 -21.39
CA LYS A 51 21.17 -11.92 -21.87
C LYS A 51 21.07 -10.56 -21.15
N VAL A 52 21.96 -10.32 -20.20
CA VAL A 52 22.18 -8.98 -19.64
C VAL A 52 22.87 -8.15 -20.73
N GLU A 53 22.15 -7.82 -21.79
CA GLU A 53 22.58 -6.77 -22.68
C GLU A 53 22.51 -5.47 -21.87
N LYS A 54 23.67 -4.99 -21.44
CA LYS A 54 23.86 -3.58 -21.11
C LYS A 54 23.70 -2.78 -22.39
N LYS A 55 22.46 -2.71 -22.94
CA LYS A 55 22.15 -1.69 -23.92
C LYS A 55 22.36 -0.36 -23.21
N LYS A 56 23.40 0.38 -23.59
CA LYS A 56 23.42 1.83 -23.37
C LYS A 56 22.17 2.34 -24.05
N GLN A 57 21.07 2.48 -23.28
CA GLN A 57 19.88 3.13 -23.77
C GLN A 57 20.28 4.57 -24.03
N ASP A 58 20.15 5.01 -25.27
CA ASP A 58 20.38 6.39 -25.63
C ASP A 58 19.52 7.28 -24.75
N ALA A 59 20.12 8.25 -24.07
CA ALA A 59 19.42 9.17 -23.17
C ALA A 59 18.24 9.86 -23.85
N ALA A 60 18.34 10.09 -25.16
CA ALA A 60 17.27 10.62 -25.99
C ALA A 60 16.04 9.68 -26.07
N SER A 61 16.27 8.36 -26.20
CA SER A 61 15.20 7.36 -26.21
C SER A 61 14.51 7.25 -24.85
N TYR A 62 15.26 7.34 -23.75
CA TYR A 62 14.74 7.32 -22.40
C TYR A 62 13.86 8.55 -22.11
N ASN A 63 14.35 9.75 -22.43
CA ASN A 63 13.58 10.99 -22.27
C ASN A 63 12.29 11.01 -23.08
N LYS A 64 12.32 10.46 -24.30
CA LYS A 64 11.13 10.34 -25.15
C LYS A 64 10.09 9.39 -24.54
N ALA A 65 10.52 8.28 -23.96
CA ALA A 65 9.64 7.32 -23.29
C ALA A 65 9.01 7.91 -22.01
N GLN A 66 9.78 8.64 -21.21
CA GLN A 66 9.26 9.35 -20.04
C GLN A 66 8.24 10.43 -20.42
N SER A 67 8.53 11.23 -21.45
CA SER A 67 7.58 12.23 -21.96
C SER A 67 6.29 11.60 -22.49
N ALA A 68 6.37 10.41 -23.08
CA ALA A 68 5.19 9.66 -23.52
C ALA A 68 4.29 9.23 -22.34
N VAL A 69 4.88 8.82 -21.20
CA VAL A 69 4.16 8.49 -19.98
C VAL A 69 3.43 9.72 -19.45
N LEU A 70 4.11 10.86 -19.34
CA LEU A 70 3.50 12.10 -18.82
C LEU A 70 2.39 12.66 -19.73
N LYS A 71 2.43 12.37 -21.03
CA LYS A 71 1.39 12.76 -21.98
C LYS A 71 0.21 11.80 -22.06
N ASN A 72 0.31 10.62 -21.44
CA ASN A 72 -0.74 9.62 -21.48
C ASN A 72 -1.85 9.94 -20.46
N PRO A 73 -3.09 10.25 -20.90
CA PRO A 73 -4.17 10.60 -19.98
C PRO A 73 -4.56 9.44 -19.04
N LEU A 74 -4.34 8.19 -19.45
CA LEU A 74 -4.62 7.03 -18.59
C LEU A 74 -3.74 7.00 -17.35
N ILE A 75 -2.49 7.47 -17.44
CA ILE A 75 -1.59 7.58 -16.29
C ILE A 75 -2.14 8.61 -15.28
N TRP A 76 -2.67 9.73 -15.75
CA TRP A 76 -3.25 10.76 -14.88
C TRP A 76 -4.55 10.31 -14.21
N ILE A 77 -5.41 9.57 -14.93
CA ILE A 77 -6.62 8.97 -14.34
C ILE A 77 -6.22 7.97 -13.25
N LEU A 78 -5.20 7.15 -13.52
CA LEU A 78 -4.69 6.18 -12.55
C LEU A 78 -4.06 6.88 -11.33
N ALA A 79 -3.27 7.94 -11.55
CA ALA A 79 -2.68 8.76 -10.49
C ALA A 79 -3.75 9.41 -9.60
N LEU A 80 -4.81 9.95 -10.21
CA LEU A 80 -5.93 10.53 -9.47
C LEU A 80 -6.67 9.47 -8.64
N SER A 81 -6.91 8.28 -9.22
CA SER A 81 -7.52 7.15 -8.50
C SER A 81 -6.64 6.69 -7.32
N SER A 82 -5.33 6.63 -7.53
CA SER A 82 -4.35 6.32 -6.50
C SER A 82 -4.36 7.39 -5.39
N ALA A 83 -4.40 8.67 -5.75
CA ALA A 83 -4.46 9.76 -4.79
C ALA A 83 -5.70 9.65 -3.87
N PHE A 84 -6.89 9.36 -4.41
CA PHE A 84 -8.09 9.16 -3.58
C PHE A 84 -7.96 7.95 -2.66
N MET A 85 -7.36 6.87 -3.13
CA MET A 85 -7.07 5.69 -2.30
C MET A 85 -6.12 6.06 -1.15
N TYR A 86 -5.04 6.80 -1.42
CA TYR A 86 -4.11 7.26 -0.39
C TYR A 86 -4.76 8.23 0.59
N ILE A 87 -5.61 9.16 0.13
CA ILE A 87 -6.37 10.08 1.01
C ILE A 87 -7.21 9.25 2.00
N SER A 88 -7.97 8.28 1.53
CA SER A 88 -8.79 7.42 2.41
C SER A 88 -7.94 6.66 3.42
N ARG A 89 -6.82 6.09 2.97
CA ARG A 89 -5.88 5.34 3.82
C ARG A 89 -5.28 6.22 4.91
N TYR A 90 -4.76 7.39 4.55
CA TYR A 90 -4.14 8.29 5.52
C TYR A 90 -5.16 8.92 6.46
N ALA A 91 -6.37 9.23 5.99
CA ALA A 91 -7.44 9.72 6.85
C ALA A 91 -7.77 8.72 7.96
N VAL A 92 -8.00 7.44 7.62
CA VAL A 92 -8.29 6.41 8.62
C VAL A 92 -7.10 6.17 9.56
N ASN A 93 -5.87 6.12 9.03
CA ASN A 93 -4.70 5.85 9.86
C ASN A 93 -4.32 7.02 10.79
N SER A 94 -4.55 8.27 10.38
CA SER A 94 -4.20 9.45 11.16
C SER A 94 -5.31 9.89 12.12
N TRP A 95 -6.55 9.80 11.70
CA TRP A 95 -7.70 10.31 12.44
C TRP A 95 -8.64 9.24 12.99
N GLY A 96 -8.48 7.97 12.56
CA GLY A 96 -9.39 6.90 12.92
C GLY A 96 -9.44 6.62 14.42
N ILE A 97 -8.30 6.65 15.13
CA ILE A 97 -8.27 6.47 16.59
C ILE A 97 -9.01 7.61 17.27
N PHE A 98 -8.67 8.87 16.91
CA PHE A 98 -9.32 10.05 17.46
C PHE A 98 -10.84 10.06 17.22
N TYR A 99 -11.28 9.64 16.03
CA TYR A 99 -12.70 9.50 15.70
C TYR A 99 -13.40 8.46 16.57
N LEU A 100 -12.80 7.29 16.76
CA LEU A 100 -13.35 6.24 17.63
C LEU A 100 -13.44 6.68 19.08
N GLU A 101 -12.46 7.41 19.60
CA GLU A 101 -12.46 7.90 20.96
C GLU A 101 -13.53 8.97 21.20
N ASN A 102 -13.57 10.01 20.35
CA ASN A 102 -14.41 11.18 20.59
C ASN A 102 -15.86 11.02 20.14
N GLU A 103 -16.09 10.34 19.00
CA GLU A 103 -17.43 10.21 18.43
C GLU A 103 -18.12 8.91 18.82
N LYS A 104 -17.38 7.83 19.05
CA LYS A 104 -17.94 6.52 19.37
C LYS A 104 -17.68 6.07 20.81
N GLY A 105 -16.87 6.81 21.59
CA GLY A 105 -16.64 6.57 23.03
C GLY A 105 -15.77 5.34 23.34
N TYR A 106 -14.90 4.94 22.41
CA TYR A 106 -13.93 3.85 22.67
C TYR A 106 -12.78 4.31 23.55
N THR A 107 -12.18 3.36 24.27
CA THR A 107 -10.88 3.62 24.91
C THR A 107 -9.76 3.70 23.88
N THR A 108 -8.65 4.39 24.17
CA THR A 108 -7.49 4.48 23.28
C THR A 108 -6.97 3.09 22.87
N ILE A 109 -7.02 2.12 23.77
CA ILE A 109 -6.55 0.76 23.52
C ILE A 109 -7.48 0.05 22.54
N ASP A 110 -8.79 0.10 22.77
CA ASP A 110 -9.78 -0.53 21.89
C ASP A 110 -9.78 0.12 20.49
N ALA A 111 -9.73 1.44 20.43
CA ALA A 111 -9.62 2.19 19.17
C ALA A 111 -8.37 1.79 18.38
N SER A 112 -7.21 1.70 19.07
CA SER A 112 -5.95 1.26 18.47
C SER A 112 -6.01 -0.19 17.98
N PHE A 113 -6.70 -1.08 18.71
CA PHE A 113 -6.92 -2.46 18.30
C PHE A 113 -7.75 -2.51 17.01
N ILE A 114 -8.89 -1.83 16.96
CA ILE A 114 -9.79 -1.77 15.80
C ILE A 114 -9.03 -1.24 14.57
N ILE A 115 -8.31 -0.14 14.70
CA ILE A 115 -7.52 0.43 13.60
C ILE A 115 -6.38 -0.49 13.16
N SER A 116 -5.76 -1.24 14.08
CA SER A 116 -4.68 -2.18 13.72
C SER A 116 -5.14 -3.32 12.84
N ILE A 117 -6.41 -3.71 12.90
CA ILE A 117 -6.99 -4.76 12.05
C ILE A 117 -6.81 -4.42 10.58
N ASN A 118 -7.03 -3.15 10.19
CA ASN A 118 -6.86 -2.74 8.79
C ASN A 118 -5.42 -2.98 8.27
N SER A 119 -4.42 -2.79 9.13
CA SER A 119 -3.01 -2.98 8.75
C SER A 119 -2.68 -4.46 8.50
N ILE A 120 -3.20 -5.35 9.34
CA ILE A 120 -3.02 -6.80 9.20
C ILE A 120 -3.72 -7.31 7.95
N LEU A 121 -4.98 -6.93 7.77
CA LEU A 121 -5.78 -7.33 6.61
C LEU A 121 -5.25 -6.69 5.31
N GLY A 122 -4.63 -5.51 5.40
CA GLY A 122 -3.93 -4.88 4.28
C GLY A 122 -2.77 -5.73 3.75
N ILE A 123 -1.99 -6.35 4.64
CA ILE A 123 -0.93 -7.30 4.24
C ILE A 123 -1.56 -8.51 3.54
N VAL A 124 -2.62 -9.08 4.11
CA VAL A 124 -3.34 -10.21 3.50
C VAL A 124 -3.88 -9.82 2.12
N GLY A 125 -4.51 -8.65 2.00
CA GLY A 125 -5.01 -8.12 0.73
C GLY A 125 -3.91 -7.97 -0.32
N THR A 126 -2.76 -7.44 0.06
CA THR A 126 -1.61 -7.26 -0.85
C THR A 126 -1.06 -8.60 -1.32
N VAL A 127 -0.86 -9.56 -0.41
CA VAL A 127 -0.33 -10.90 -0.76
C VAL A 127 -1.31 -11.67 -1.64
N THR A 128 -2.60 -11.59 -1.36
CA THR A 128 -3.63 -12.30 -2.13
C THR A 128 -3.97 -11.62 -3.46
N SER A 129 -3.62 -10.35 -3.65
CA SER A 129 -3.94 -9.58 -4.85
C SER A 129 -3.43 -10.23 -6.14
N GLY A 130 -2.20 -10.77 -6.13
CA GLY A 130 -1.61 -11.48 -7.25
C GLY A 130 -2.41 -12.74 -7.61
N LEU A 131 -2.72 -13.57 -6.61
CA LEU A 131 -3.52 -14.79 -6.81
C LEU A 131 -4.93 -14.46 -7.32
N LEU A 132 -5.51 -13.37 -6.82
CA LEU A 132 -6.83 -12.89 -7.22
C LEU A 132 -6.82 -12.44 -8.69
N SER A 133 -5.81 -11.66 -9.09
CA SER A 133 -5.63 -11.23 -10.48
C SER A 133 -5.50 -12.41 -11.44
N ASP A 134 -4.63 -13.36 -11.13
CA ASP A 134 -4.25 -14.40 -12.07
C ASP A 134 -5.29 -15.53 -12.13
N LYS A 135 -5.78 -16.01 -10.97
CA LYS A 135 -6.68 -17.16 -10.90
C LYS A 135 -8.16 -16.78 -11.07
N VAL A 136 -8.60 -15.69 -10.46
CA VAL A 136 -10.01 -15.31 -10.45
C VAL A 136 -10.35 -14.42 -11.66
N PHE A 137 -9.55 -13.41 -11.91
CA PHE A 137 -9.82 -12.41 -12.95
C PHE A 137 -9.05 -12.64 -14.25
N LYS A 138 -8.33 -13.76 -14.38
CA LYS A 138 -7.63 -14.18 -15.61
C LYS A 138 -6.70 -13.08 -16.18
N GLY A 139 -6.03 -12.35 -15.29
CA GLY A 139 -5.13 -11.26 -15.66
C GLY A 139 -5.81 -9.91 -15.90
N ASN A 140 -7.13 -9.82 -15.77
CA ASN A 140 -7.84 -8.54 -15.84
C ASN A 140 -7.65 -7.79 -14.51
N ARG A 141 -7.02 -6.62 -14.55
CA ARG A 141 -6.72 -5.81 -13.36
C ARG A 141 -7.75 -4.71 -13.11
N TYR A 142 -8.51 -4.34 -14.14
CA TYR A 142 -9.53 -3.31 -14.01
C TYR A 142 -10.71 -3.74 -13.13
N LEU A 143 -11.26 -4.94 -13.37
CA LEU A 143 -12.40 -5.47 -12.62
C LEU A 143 -12.14 -5.54 -11.09
N PRO A 144 -11.04 -6.17 -10.61
CA PRO A 144 -10.76 -6.18 -9.19
C PRO A 144 -10.52 -4.77 -8.62
N ALA A 145 -9.88 -3.86 -9.37
CA ALA A 145 -9.70 -2.49 -8.89
C ALA A 145 -11.04 -1.78 -8.64
N VAL A 146 -12.02 -1.94 -9.53
CA VAL A 146 -13.37 -1.37 -9.35
C VAL A 146 -14.09 -2.03 -8.18
N ILE A 147 -14.10 -3.37 -8.09
CA ILE A 147 -14.78 -4.11 -7.02
C ILE A 147 -14.22 -3.71 -5.65
N PHE A 148 -12.90 -3.72 -5.50
CA PHE A 148 -12.26 -3.35 -4.23
C PHE A 148 -12.33 -1.85 -3.95
N GLY A 149 -12.42 -0.99 -4.97
CA GLY A 149 -12.74 0.42 -4.82
C GLY A 149 -14.13 0.65 -4.23
N LEU A 150 -15.15 -0.05 -4.73
CA LEU A 150 -16.51 -0.01 -4.18
C LEU A 150 -16.57 -0.60 -2.77
N LEU A 151 -15.83 -1.69 -2.53
CA LEU A 151 -15.73 -2.29 -1.19
C LEU A 151 -15.08 -1.33 -0.19
N ASN A 152 -14.06 -0.59 -0.62
CA ASN A 152 -13.43 0.45 0.20
C ASN A 152 -14.40 1.58 0.55
N ALA A 153 -15.18 2.05 -0.42
CA ALA A 153 -16.20 3.06 -0.19
C ALA A 153 -17.29 2.55 0.78
N LEU A 154 -17.75 1.31 0.60
CA LEU A 154 -18.71 0.67 1.52
C LEU A 154 -18.14 0.57 2.95
N ALA A 155 -16.89 0.17 3.09
CA ALA A 155 -16.22 0.09 4.39
C ALA A 155 -16.17 1.45 5.10
N LEU A 156 -15.84 2.52 4.38
CA LEU A 156 -15.86 3.88 4.92
C LEU A 156 -17.28 4.33 5.28
N CYS A 157 -18.28 4.02 4.46
CA CYS A 157 -19.68 4.31 4.79
C CYS A 157 -20.11 3.60 6.09
N LEU A 158 -19.78 2.33 6.25
CA LEU A 158 -20.08 1.59 7.49
C LEU A 158 -19.36 2.21 8.69
N PHE A 159 -18.11 2.59 8.53
CA PHE A 159 -17.31 3.17 9.60
C PHE A 159 -17.82 4.55 10.05
N LEU A 160 -18.19 5.43 9.10
CA LEU A 160 -18.53 6.81 9.36
C LEU A 160 -20.04 7.03 9.63
N LEU A 161 -20.92 6.30 8.93
CA LEU A 161 -22.36 6.57 8.96
C LEU A 161 -23.11 5.78 10.04
N VAL A 162 -22.50 4.74 10.62
CA VAL A 162 -23.12 4.01 11.73
C VAL A 162 -22.71 4.70 13.05
N PRO A 163 -23.62 5.45 13.69
CA PRO A 163 -23.32 6.17 14.93
C PRO A 163 -23.28 5.22 16.12
N GLY A 164 -22.57 5.62 17.17
CA GLY A 164 -22.53 4.91 18.45
C GLY A 164 -21.50 3.79 18.51
N HIS A 165 -21.44 3.16 19.69
CA HIS A 165 -20.45 2.15 20.05
C HIS A 165 -20.91 0.76 19.56
N HIS A 166 -20.60 0.42 18.31
CA HIS A 166 -20.93 -0.88 17.71
C HIS A 166 -19.67 -1.62 17.29
N THR A 167 -18.96 -2.25 18.22
CA THR A 167 -17.65 -2.89 18.02
C THR A 167 -17.62 -3.84 16.83
N TRP A 168 -18.65 -4.66 16.62
CA TRP A 168 -18.70 -5.60 15.49
C TRP A 168 -18.78 -4.90 14.14
N VAL A 169 -19.51 -3.79 14.05
CA VAL A 169 -19.60 -2.99 12.81
C VAL A 169 -18.28 -2.34 12.51
N ASP A 170 -17.63 -1.76 13.51
CA ASP A 170 -16.34 -1.08 13.35
C ASP A 170 -15.23 -2.07 13.00
N ILE A 171 -15.20 -3.25 13.60
CA ILE A 171 -14.28 -4.33 13.23
C ILE A 171 -14.55 -4.78 11.78
N THR A 172 -15.80 -5.02 11.42
CA THR A 172 -16.15 -5.42 10.05
C THR A 172 -15.76 -4.37 9.03
N ALA A 173 -15.99 -3.10 9.32
CA ALA A 173 -15.56 -1.98 8.48
C ALA A 173 -14.04 -1.97 8.29
N MET A 174 -13.26 -2.16 9.36
CA MET A 174 -11.80 -2.19 9.29
C MET A 174 -11.25 -3.43 8.58
N VAL A 175 -11.94 -4.57 8.67
CA VAL A 175 -11.60 -5.79 7.89
C VAL A 175 -11.79 -5.52 6.39
N LEU A 176 -12.95 -5.02 5.99
CA LEU A 176 -13.25 -4.70 4.60
C LEU A 176 -12.32 -3.60 4.05
N PHE A 177 -12.07 -2.57 4.86
CA PHE A 177 -11.17 -1.47 4.52
C PHE A 177 -9.75 -1.97 4.30
N GLY A 178 -9.21 -2.76 5.24
CA GLY A 178 -7.85 -3.29 5.15
C GLY A 178 -7.65 -4.18 3.93
N LEU A 179 -8.54 -5.13 3.70
CA LEU A 179 -8.49 -6.01 2.53
C LEU A 179 -8.53 -5.19 1.23
N SER A 180 -9.48 -4.25 1.12
CA SER A 180 -9.63 -3.44 -0.09
C SER A 180 -8.44 -2.54 -0.34
N ILE A 181 -7.91 -1.86 0.67
CA ILE A 181 -6.71 -1.02 0.55
C ILE A 181 -5.49 -1.85 0.15
N GLY A 182 -5.30 -3.06 0.71
CA GLY A 182 -4.18 -3.93 0.36
C GLY A 182 -4.20 -4.32 -1.12
N VAL A 183 -5.36 -4.69 -1.65
CA VAL A 183 -5.54 -5.03 -3.06
C VAL A 183 -5.36 -3.79 -3.96
N LEU A 184 -6.00 -2.67 -3.61
CA LEU A 184 -5.91 -1.43 -4.38
C LEU A 184 -4.49 -0.88 -4.45
N LEU A 185 -3.72 -0.97 -3.35
CA LEU A 185 -2.32 -0.55 -3.32
C LEU A 185 -1.48 -1.31 -4.34
N CYS A 186 -1.72 -2.62 -4.47
CA CYS A 186 -1.01 -3.45 -5.43
C CYS A 186 -1.42 -3.11 -6.89
N PHE A 187 -2.71 -2.96 -7.15
CA PHE A 187 -3.19 -2.70 -8.51
C PHE A 187 -2.96 -1.26 -8.95
N LEU A 188 -3.46 -0.27 -8.21
CA LEU A 188 -3.37 1.13 -8.61
C LEU A 188 -1.93 1.66 -8.47
N GLY A 189 -1.28 1.40 -7.33
CA GLY A 189 0.07 1.91 -7.05
C GLY A 189 1.20 1.18 -7.78
N GLY A 190 0.94 0.02 -8.39
CA GLY A 190 1.98 -0.81 -8.98
C GLY A 190 1.62 -1.40 -10.33
N LEU A 191 0.84 -2.46 -10.34
CA LEU A 191 0.66 -3.33 -11.51
C LEU A 191 0.05 -2.61 -12.73
N MET A 192 -0.99 -1.79 -12.53
CA MET A 192 -1.64 -1.08 -13.63
C MET A 192 -0.75 0.01 -14.22
N ALA A 193 0.08 0.68 -13.41
CA ALA A 193 1.03 1.67 -13.88
C ALA A 193 2.09 1.05 -14.79
N VAL A 194 2.59 -0.14 -14.43
CA VAL A 194 3.58 -0.88 -15.23
C VAL A 194 2.97 -1.41 -16.53
N ASP A 195 1.69 -1.84 -16.51
CA ASP A 195 1.02 -2.36 -17.72
C ASP A 195 0.75 -1.27 -18.77
N ILE A 196 0.43 -0.06 -18.31
CA ILE A 196 0.12 1.08 -19.20
C ILE A 196 1.40 1.70 -19.76
N ALA A 197 2.50 1.65 -19.00
CA ALA A 197 3.75 2.30 -19.36
C ALA A 197 4.61 1.47 -20.32
N PRO A 198 5.38 2.11 -21.20
CA PRO A 198 6.45 1.45 -21.94
C PRO A 198 7.46 0.82 -20.98
N LYS A 199 8.01 -0.36 -21.31
CA LYS A 199 8.94 -1.13 -20.44
C LYS A 199 10.16 -0.32 -19.96
N ASN A 200 10.62 0.63 -20.79
CA ASN A 200 11.77 1.51 -20.47
C ASN A 200 11.39 2.76 -19.67
N ALA A 201 10.13 2.97 -19.38
CA ALA A 201 9.62 4.12 -18.61
C ALA A 201 8.66 3.74 -17.48
N SER A 202 8.63 2.45 -17.08
CA SER A 202 7.79 1.97 -15.98
C SER A 202 8.11 2.66 -14.65
N GLY A 203 9.39 2.98 -14.39
CA GLY A 203 9.79 3.75 -13.22
C GLY A 203 9.19 5.16 -13.19
N ALA A 204 9.09 5.83 -14.34
CA ALA A 204 8.44 7.14 -14.43
C ALA A 204 6.93 7.05 -14.16
N ALA A 205 6.27 6.02 -14.66
CA ALA A 205 4.85 5.79 -14.40
C ALA A 205 4.59 5.50 -12.91
N LEU A 206 5.40 4.65 -12.29
CA LEU A 206 5.32 4.38 -10.86
C LEU A 206 5.55 5.63 -10.02
N GLY A 207 6.48 6.50 -10.41
CA GLY A 207 6.73 7.76 -9.70
C GLY A 207 5.63 8.80 -9.82
N VAL A 208 4.75 8.70 -10.85
CA VAL A 208 3.60 9.60 -10.99
C VAL A 208 2.38 9.06 -10.23
N VAL A 209 2.22 7.74 -10.17
CA VAL A 209 1.03 7.07 -9.63
C VAL A 209 1.16 6.73 -8.15
N GLY A 210 2.35 6.35 -7.67
CA GLY A 210 2.67 5.96 -6.29
C GLY A 210 3.37 7.06 -5.56
#